data_7575424d36ecb4752d3934beef4f9e3e
#
_entry.id   7575424d36ecb4752d3934beef4f9e3e
#
_cell.length_a   1.000
_cell.length_b   1.000
_cell.length_c   1.000
_cell.angle_alpha   90.00
_cell.angle_beta   90.00
_cell.angle_gamma   90.00
#
_symmetry.space_group_name_H-M   'P 1'
#
loop_
_entity.id
_entity.type
_entity.pdbx_description
1 polymer ?
#
loop_
_entity_poly.entity_id
_entity_poly.type
_entity_poly.pdbx_seq_one_letter_code
_entity_poly.pdbx_strand_id
1 'polypeptide(L)'
;MFDGKRIIDVAIEYGYQTHSGFTKAFKKQFGFPPTFIYAMGMSCNLLNEKGGIFMKQSVDFTAPEVLYTNLLHTIEVNKIQCNLKEIEKAYKMACSVHEGERRKSGEPYIVHPLCVANILAEMEASEECIIAGLLHEVLEKDTILSIEEVKKEFSDEMAQIIQGVTQLNKIKLEDLREEVVKQDINCILIKLADRLHNMRTIKYMESDKLKEKAKETIEFFSPIATRVGISKIKTELDDLALQYL
;
A
#
# COMPACT_ATOMS: atom_id res chain seq x y z
N MET A 1 17.03 16.51 14.21
CA MET A 1 17.95 15.43 13.98
C MET A 1 18.83 15.64 12.75
N PHE A 2 18.27 15.99 11.63
CA PHE A 2 19.06 16.22 10.41
C PHE A 2 19.40 17.68 10.16
N ASP A 3 19.33 18.56 11.14
CA ASP A 3 19.54 20.02 11.05
C ASP A 3 20.83 20.40 10.29
N GLY A 4 20.82 20.24 8.96
CA GLY A 4 21.93 20.48 8.07
C GLY A 4 23.06 19.43 8.09
N LYS A 5 22.96 18.36 8.91
CA LYS A 5 23.95 17.27 8.93
C LYS A 5 23.76 16.30 7.77
N ARG A 6 24.83 15.86 7.14
CA ARG A 6 24.76 14.81 6.10
C ARG A 6 24.34 13.48 6.71
N ILE A 7 23.64 12.64 5.95
CA ILE A 7 23.17 11.31 6.40
C ILE A 7 24.32 10.45 6.95
N ILE A 8 25.52 10.58 6.36
CA ILE A 8 26.68 9.82 6.81
C ILE A 8 27.14 10.26 8.20
N ASP A 9 27.07 11.55 8.50
CA ASP A 9 27.47 12.08 9.80
C ASP A 9 26.50 11.60 10.88
N VAL A 10 25.20 11.56 10.56
CA VAL A 10 24.16 10.98 11.42
C VAL A 10 24.39 9.47 11.59
N ALA A 11 24.70 8.74 10.53
CA ALA A 11 25.00 7.32 10.61
C ALA A 11 26.15 7.00 11.59
N ILE A 12 27.22 7.77 11.51
CA ILE A 12 28.38 7.64 12.41
C ILE A 12 28.01 7.95 13.86
N GLU A 13 27.24 9.02 14.09
CA GLU A 13 26.76 9.43 15.42
C GLU A 13 25.92 8.32 16.10
N TYR A 14 25.22 7.47 15.29
CA TYR A 14 24.45 6.31 15.75
C TYR A 14 25.23 4.99 15.69
N GLY A 15 26.57 5.03 15.54
CA GLY A 15 27.43 3.87 15.60
C GLY A 15 27.45 3.00 14.36
N TYR A 16 26.90 3.46 13.23
CA TYR A 16 26.98 2.75 11.97
C TYR A 16 28.30 3.05 11.25
N GLN A 17 28.98 1.99 10.81
CA GLN A 17 30.27 2.11 10.11
C GLN A 17 30.11 2.56 8.64
N THR A 18 28.93 2.43 8.03
CA THR A 18 28.68 2.77 6.65
C THR A 18 27.31 3.42 6.46
N HIS A 19 27.23 4.34 5.48
CA HIS A 19 25.97 4.92 5.00
C HIS A 19 24.96 3.85 4.56
N SER A 20 25.42 2.81 3.86
CA SER A 20 24.55 1.72 3.39
C SER A 20 23.98 0.91 4.54
N GLY A 21 24.77 0.61 5.57
CA GLY A 21 24.32 -0.10 6.77
C GLY A 21 23.24 0.69 7.51
N PHE A 22 23.48 1.99 7.72
CA PHE A 22 22.48 2.88 8.32
C PHE A 22 21.21 2.97 7.49
N THR A 23 21.32 3.19 6.16
CA THR A 23 20.18 3.30 5.27
C THR A 23 19.32 2.02 5.26
N LYS A 24 19.94 0.83 5.25
CA LYS A 24 19.22 -0.45 5.34
C LYS A 24 18.49 -0.60 6.68
N ALA A 25 19.17 -0.31 7.80
CA ALA A 25 18.59 -0.38 9.12
C ALA A 25 17.45 0.63 9.28
N PHE A 26 17.66 1.85 8.80
CA PHE A 26 16.67 2.91 8.83
C PHE A 26 15.45 2.55 7.98
N LYS A 27 15.66 2.06 6.74
CA LYS A 27 14.56 1.62 5.86
C LYS A 27 13.80 0.42 6.45
N LYS A 28 14.51 -0.53 7.06
CA LYS A 28 13.89 -1.66 7.76
C LYS A 28 13.02 -1.18 8.93
N GLN A 29 13.46 -0.13 9.62
CA GLN A 29 12.83 0.41 10.83
C GLN A 29 11.65 1.32 10.51
N PHE A 30 11.78 2.20 9.50
CA PHE A 30 10.84 3.29 9.21
C PHE A 30 10.08 3.11 7.89
N GLY A 31 10.38 2.08 7.11
CA GLY A 31 9.75 1.81 5.83
C GLY A 31 10.30 2.63 4.65
N PHE A 32 11.06 3.70 4.91
CA PHE A 32 11.62 4.60 3.90
C PHE A 32 13.09 4.95 4.19
N PRO A 33 13.89 5.37 3.19
CA PRO A 33 15.29 5.71 3.40
C PRO A 33 15.47 7.04 4.14
N PRO A 34 16.62 7.29 4.81
CA PRO A 34 16.89 8.55 5.51
C PRO A 34 16.83 9.79 4.61
N THR A 35 17.13 9.65 3.32
CA THR A 35 17.04 10.71 2.30
C THR A 35 15.64 11.29 2.18
N PHE A 36 14.63 10.51 2.48
CA PHE A 36 13.24 10.93 2.45
C PHE A 36 12.92 12.05 3.44
N ILE A 37 13.50 11.98 4.66
CA ILE A 37 13.33 13.05 5.68
C ILE A 37 13.90 14.39 5.19
N TYR A 38 15.01 14.35 4.45
CA TYR A 38 15.59 15.56 3.85
C TYR A 38 14.70 16.18 2.79
N ALA A 39 14.16 15.34 1.90
CA ALA A 39 13.29 15.79 0.83
C ALA A 39 12.01 16.45 1.36
N MET A 40 11.54 16.01 2.54
CA MET A 40 10.31 16.50 3.16
C MET A 40 10.50 17.72 4.08
N GLY A 41 11.73 18.18 4.32
CA GLY A 41 11.99 19.24 5.29
C GLY A 41 11.52 18.91 6.72
N MET A 42 11.34 17.64 7.03
CA MET A 42 10.81 17.18 8.32
C MET A 42 11.91 17.23 9.40
N SER A 43 11.66 18.00 10.47
CA SER A 43 12.44 17.93 11.70
C SER A 43 11.95 16.72 12.51
N CYS A 44 12.74 15.65 12.55
CA CYS A 44 12.45 14.46 13.34
C CYS A 44 13.27 14.46 14.64
N ASN A 45 12.64 14.67 15.79
CA ASN A 45 13.23 14.37 17.10
C ASN A 45 13.13 12.88 17.38
N LEU A 46 14.13 12.11 16.95
CA LEU A 46 14.20 10.66 17.14
C LEU A 46 14.96 10.23 18.41
N LEU A 47 15.45 11.18 19.20
CA LEU A 47 16.26 10.90 20.39
C LEU A 47 15.50 11.19 21.68
N ASN A 48 15.67 10.29 22.66
CA ASN A 48 15.41 10.61 24.06
C ASN A 48 16.69 11.20 24.72
N GLU A 49 16.52 11.78 25.91
CA GLU A 49 17.60 12.37 26.72
C GLU A 49 18.75 11.40 27.07
N LYS A 50 18.62 10.10 26.81
CA LYS A 50 19.60 9.04 27.06
C LYS A 50 20.33 8.56 25.80
N GLY A 51 20.16 9.22 24.66
CA GLY A 51 20.84 8.89 23.40
C GLY A 51 20.37 7.59 22.71
N GLY A 52 19.30 6.97 23.18
CA GLY A 52 18.68 5.82 22.51
C GLY A 52 17.62 6.24 21.50
N ILE A 53 17.47 5.46 20.44
CA ILE A 53 16.31 5.59 19.56
C ILE A 53 15.10 5.10 20.36
N PHE A 54 14.29 6.05 20.86
CA PHE A 54 13.08 5.68 21.57
C PHE A 54 11.99 5.37 20.55
N MET A 55 11.71 4.10 20.40
CA MET A 55 10.41 3.69 19.91
C MET A 55 9.42 3.82 21.07
N LYS A 56 8.62 4.87 21.05
CA LYS A 56 7.32 4.77 21.70
C LYS A 56 6.70 3.49 21.19
N GLN A 57 6.42 2.52 22.08
CA GLN A 57 5.61 1.35 21.70
C GLN A 57 4.45 1.86 20.87
N SER A 58 4.60 1.66 19.61
CA SER A 58 3.60 1.76 18.94
C SER A 58 3.42 1.91 17.56
N VAL A 59 2.74 1.61 17.00
CA VAL A 59 2.14 1.67 15.67
C VAL A 59 3.09 1.10 14.64
N ASP A 60 2.96 -0.20 14.44
CA ASP A 60 3.67 -0.99 13.42
C ASP A 60 3.30 -0.55 11.98
N PHE A 61 2.90 0.72 11.77
CA PHE A 61 2.49 1.23 10.48
C PHE A 61 3.06 2.63 10.18
N THR A 62 3.23 2.93 8.90
CA THR A 62 3.63 4.24 8.40
C THR A 62 2.44 5.21 8.43
N ALA A 63 2.64 6.44 8.86
CA ALA A 63 1.59 7.46 8.91
C ALA A 63 0.96 7.71 7.52
N PRO A 64 -0.36 7.94 7.41
CA PRO A 64 -1.05 8.16 6.14
C PRO A 64 -0.43 9.26 5.29
N GLU A 65 0.00 10.36 5.90
CA GLU A 65 0.60 11.50 5.20
C GLU A 65 1.94 11.12 4.54
N VAL A 66 2.71 10.25 5.20
CA VAL A 66 3.98 9.73 4.66
C VAL A 66 3.71 8.79 3.48
N LEU A 67 2.70 7.92 3.59
CA LEU A 67 2.31 7.02 2.50
C LEU A 67 1.78 7.79 1.30
N TYR A 68 1.00 8.85 1.53
CA TYR A 68 0.52 9.72 0.46
C TYR A 68 1.67 10.44 -0.26
N THR A 69 2.64 10.94 0.50
CA THR A 69 3.83 11.57 -0.09
C THR A 69 4.69 10.56 -0.86
N ASN A 70 4.82 9.32 -0.36
CA ASN A 70 5.48 8.25 -1.08
C ASN A 70 4.78 7.95 -2.40
N LEU A 71 3.45 7.92 -2.42
CA LEU A 71 2.68 7.73 -3.63
C LEU A 71 3.00 8.79 -4.69
N LEU A 72 2.96 10.08 -4.32
CA LEU A 72 3.27 11.18 -5.23
C LEU A 72 4.71 11.09 -5.75
N HIS A 73 5.66 10.76 -4.86
CA HIS A 73 7.07 10.57 -5.26
C HIS A 73 7.24 9.38 -6.21
N THR A 74 6.57 8.26 -5.97
CA THR A 74 6.63 7.08 -6.84
C THR A 74 6.06 7.39 -8.23
N ILE A 75 4.95 8.13 -8.29
CA ILE A 75 4.35 8.61 -9.53
C ILE A 75 5.35 9.46 -10.32
N GLU A 76 6.04 10.39 -9.66
CA GLU A 76 7.02 11.28 -10.28
C GLU A 76 8.25 10.49 -10.79
N VAL A 77 8.83 9.63 -9.95
CA VAL A 77 10.02 8.83 -10.30
C VAL A 77 9.76 7.90 -11.48
N ASN A 78 8.61 7.25 -11.49
CA ASN A 78 8.19 6.34 -12.57
C ASN A 78 7.60 7.09 -13.77
N LYS A 79 7.51 8.44 -13.71
CA LYS A 79 6.99 9.29 -14.78
C LYS A 79 5.58 8.89 -15.25
N ILE A 80 4.76 8.44 -14.31
CA ILE A 80 3.37 8.06 -14.60
C ILE A 80 2.60 9.31 -15.02
N GLN A 81 1.99 9.26 -16.20
CA GLN A 81 1.17 10.36 -16.70
C GLN A 81 -0.15 10.39 -15.92
N CYS A 82 -0.28 11.32 -15.00
CA CYS A 82 -1.51 11.47 -14.21
C CYS A 82 -1.74 12.92 -13.77
N ASN A 83 -3.00 13.22 -13.47
CA ASN A 83 -3.43 14.47 -12.87
C ASN A 83 -3.36 14.37 -11.35
N LEU A 84 -2.32 14.95 -10.74
CA LEU A 84 -2.14 14.91 -9.29
C LEU A 84 -3.33 15.48 -8.49
N LYS A 85 -4.16 16.34 -9.10
CA LYS A 85 -5.38 16.86 -8.46
C LYS A 85 -6.45 15.76 -8.33
N GLU A 86 -6.55 14.87 -9.30
CA GLU A 86 -7.47 13.72 -9.22
C GLU A 86 -6.99 12.69 -8.19
N ILE A 87 -5.68 12.45 -8.11
CA ILE A 87 -5.08 11.62 -7.04
C ILE A 87 -5.37 12.22 -5.65
N GLU A 88 -5.18 13.54 -5.49
CA GLU A 88 -5.47 14.24 -4.22
C GLU A 88 -6.96 14.15 -3.85
N LYS A 89 -7.84 14.32 -4.84
CA LYS A 89 -9.29 14.22 -4.67
C LYS A 89 -9.70 12.82 -4.20
N ALA A 90 -9.17 11.77 -4.85
CA ALA A 90 -9.40 10.38 -4.47
C ALA A 90 -8.90 10.08 -3.05
N TYR A 91 -7.71 10.56 -2.71
CA TYR A 91 -7.16 10.43 -1.36
C TYR A 91 -8.05 11.08 -0.30
N LYS A 92 -8.49 12.33 -0.52
CA LYS A 92 -9.39 13.03 0.41
C LYS A 92 -10.73 12.31 0.57
N MET A 93 -11.28 11.79 -0.53
CA MET A 93 -12.51 11.01 -0.52
C MET A 93 -12.34 9.71 0.28
N ALA A 94 -11.27 8.96 0.06
CA ALA A 94 -10.96 7.76 0.82
C ALA A 94 -10.75 8.06 2.32
N CYS A 95 -10.07 9.16 2.67
CA CYS A 95 -9.92 9.61 4.05
C CYS A 95 -11.27 9.88 4.72
N SER A 96 -12.18 10.56 4.02
CA SER A 96 -13.51 10.89 4.55
C SER A 96 -14.35 9.64 4.82
N VAL A 97 -14.30 8.66 3.91
CA VAL A 97 -15.05 7.39 4.06
C VAL A 97 -14.52 6.55 5.22
N HIS A 98 -13.22 6.55 5.43
CA HIS A 98 -12.56 5.73 6.46
C HIS A 98 -12.25 6.51 7.74
N GLU A 99 -12.86 7.68 7.94
CA GLU A 99 -12.62 8.50 9.11
C GLU A 99 -12.99 7.77 10.41
N GLY A 100 -12.07 7.73 11.36
CA GLY A 100 -12.26 7.04 12.65
C GLY A 100 -12.14 5.53 12.61
N GLU A 101 -12.09 4.90 11.45
CA GLU A 101 -11.95 3.45 11.33
C GLU A 101 -10.51 2.98 11.55
N ARG A 102 -10.38 1.76 12.11
CA ARG A 102 -9.09 1.09 12.31
C ARG A 102 -9.12 -0.34 11.81
N ARG A 103 -7.97 -0.80 11.29
CA ARG A 103 -7.75 -2.20 10.95
C ARG A 103 -7.49 -3.05 12.21
N LYS A 104 -7.50 -4.38 12.07
CA LYS A 104 -7.15 -5.32 13.16
C LYS A 104 -5.73 -5.12 13.71
N SER A 105 -4.82 -4.62 12.88
CA SER A 105 -3.46 -4.20 13.24
C SER A 105 -3.40 -2.92 14.09
N GLY A 106 -4.52 -2.20 14.27
CA GLY A 106 -4.62 -0.96 15.04
C GLY A 106 -4.34 0.31 14.24
N GLU A 107 -3.92 0.22 12.99
CA GLU A 107 -3.66 1.35 12.10
C GLU A 107 -4.96 2.02 11.61
N PRO A 108 -4.94 3.33 11.27
CA PRO A 108 -6.04 3.96 10.57
C PRO A 108 -6.35 3.20 9.27
N TYR A 109 -7.65 3.01 8.97
CA TYR A 109 -8.04 2.18 7.83
C TYR A 109 -7.49 2.68 6.49
N ILE A 110 -7.37 4.00 6.31
CA ILE A 110 -6.81 4.65 5.11
C ILE A 110 -5.39 4.20 4.75
N VAL A 111 -4.62 3.65 5.70
CA VAL A 111 -3.28 3.10 5.44
C VAL A 111 -3.32 2.00 4.40
N HIS A 112 -4.37 1.16 4.42
CA HIS A 112 -4.51 0.06 3.46
C HIS A 112 -4.69 0.53 2.02
N PRO A 113 -5.69 1.34 1.65
CA PRO A 113 -5.82 1.82 0.29
C PRO A 113 -4.63 2.66 -0.18
N LEU A 114 -3.96 3.40 0.72
CA LEU A 114 -2.71 4.08 0.37
C LEU A 114 -1.58 3.10 0.03
N CYS A 115 -1.43 2.02 0.78
CA CYS A 115 -0.44 0.98 0.47
C CYS A 115 -0.75 0.28 -0.85
N VAL A 116 -2.03 -0.01 -1.14
CA VAL A 116 -2.48 -0.57 -2.42
C VAL A 116 -2.12 0.37 -3.56
N ALA A 117 -2.44 1.67 -3.44
CA ALA A 117 -2.10 2.67 -4.45
C ALA A 117 -0.58 2.82 -4.66
N ASN A 118 0.23 2.76 -3.59
CA ASN A 118 1.69 2.75 -3.70
C ASN A 118 2.21 1.53 -4.47
N ILE A 119 1.68 0.34 -4.20
CA ILE A 119 2.02 -0.89 -4.93
C ILE A 119 1.68 -0.74 -6.41
N LEU A 120 0.50 -0.19 -6.75
CA LEU A 120 0.09 0.06 -8.12
C LEU A 120 1.01 1.08 -8.83
N ALA A 121 1.40 2.15 -8.15
CA ALA A 121 2.36 3.12 -8.68
C ALA A 121 3.77 2.50 -8.86
N GLU A 122 4.21 1.59 -7.98
CA GLU A 122 5.45 0.81 -8.15
C GLU A 122 5.38 -0.16 -9.35
N MET A 123 4.17 -0.55 -9.76
CA MET A 123 3.89 -1.36 -10.95
C MET A 123 3.72 -0.52 -12.22
N GLU A 124 3.87 0.80 -12.13
CA GLU A 124 3.66 1.74 -13.24
C GLU A 124 2.22 1.66 -13.82
N ALA A 125 1.24 1.36 -12.96
CA ALA A 125 -0.16 1.30 -13.36
C ALA A 125 -0.68 2.68 -13.78
N SER A 126 -1.79 2.70 -14.56
CA SER A 126 -2.41 3.94 -15.02
C SER A 126 -2.99 4.78 -13.88
N GLU A 127 -3.28 6.06 -14.17
CA GLU A 127 -3.95 6.96 -13.24
C GLU A 127 -5.25 6.36 -12.71
N GLU A 128 -6.08 5.83 -13.61
CA GLU A 128 -7.37 5.23 -13.27
C GLU A 128 -7.20 4.06 -12.32
N CYS A 129 -6.19 3.23 -12.56
CA CYS A 129 -5.88 2.08 -11.70
C CYS A 129 -5.43 2.53 -10.31
N ILE A 130 -4.59 3.56 -10.21
CA ILE A 130 -4.10 4.09 -8.92
C ILE A 130 -5.26 4.73 -8.13
N ILE A 131 -6.10 5.54 -8.78
CA ILE A 131 -7.28 6.17 -8.16
C ILE A 131 -8.27 5.09 -7.72
N ALA A 132 -8.56 4.11 -8.58
CA ALA A 132 -9.43 3.01 -8.22
C ALA A 132 -8.84 2.17 -7.06
N GLY A 133 -7.52 2.04 -6.98
CA GLY A 133 -6.84 1.44 -5.83
C GLY A 133 -7.02 2.22 -4.53
N LEU A 134 -7.07 3.55 -4.55
CA LEU A 134 -7.42 4.38 -3.39
C LEU A 134 -8.89 4.21 -2.98
N LEU A 135 -9.78 3.93 -3.91
CA LEU A 135 -11.23 3.90 -3.72
C LEU A 135 -11.83 2.49 -3.73
N HIS A 136 -11.03 1.42 -3.82
CA HIS A 136 -11.51 0.06 -4.09
C HIS A 136 -12.43 -0.53 -3.02
N GLU A 137 -12.35 -0.05 -1.78
CA GLU A 137 -13.21 -0.50 -0.67
C GLU A 137 -14.36 0.49 -0.36
N VAL A 138 -14.40 1.64 -1.04
CA VAL A 138 -15.36 2.71 -0.75
C VAL A 138 -16.81 2.26 -1.01
N LEU A 139 -17.04 1.37 -1.98
CA LEU A 139 -18.36 0.82 -2.30
C LEU A 139 -18.74 -0.44 -1.51
N GLU A 140 -17.83 -0.99 -0.70
CA GLU A 140 -18.08 -2.24 0.04
C GLU A 140 -18.89 -2.04 1.32
N LYS A 141 -18.89 -0.83 1.82
CA LYS A 141 -19.60 -0.46 3.04
C LYS A 141 -20.91 0.22 2.66
N ASP A 142 -21.90 0.16 3.55
CA ASP A 142 -23.09 1.01 3.50
C ASP A 142 -22.69 2.48 3.71
N THR A 143 -21.76 2.94 2.87
CA THR A 143 -21.17 4.26 2.93
C THR A 143 -22.01 5.27 2.16
N ILE A 144 -21.80 6.54 2.48
CA ILE A 144 -22.44 7.70 1.84
C ILE A 144 -22.12 7.78 0.33
N LEU A 145 -21.09 7.06 -0.16
CA LEU A 145 -20.64 7.10 -1.55
C LEU A 145 -21.32 6.01 -2.39
N SER A 146 -22.08 6.46 -3.36
CA SER A 146 -22.70 5.64 -4.40
C SER A 146 -21.81 5.57 -5.66
N ILE A 147 -22.06 4.59 -6.50
CA ILE A 147 -21.38 4.47 -7.80
C ILE A 147 -21.66 5.70 -8.69
N GLU A 148 -22.86 6.28 -8.58
CA GLU A 148 -23.27 7.49 -9.29
C GLU A 148 -22.43 8.70 -8.87
N GLU A 149 -22.07 8.82 -7.60
CA GLU A 149 -21.19 9.88 -7.12
C GLU A 149 -19.77 9.69 -7.63
N VAL A 150 -19.24 8.46 -7.67
CA VAL A 150 -17.95 8.18 -8.29
C VAL A 150 -17.94 8.55 -9.77
N LYS A 151 -19.01 8.24 -10.52
CA LYS A 151 -19.16 8.64 -11.93
C LYS A 151 -19.15 10.14 -12.10
N LYS A 152 -19.89 10.85 -11.26
CA LYS A 152 -19.98 12.31 -11.30
C LYS A 152 -18.66 12.99 -10.97
N GLU A 153 -17.95 12.46 -9.97
CA GLU A 153 -16.72 13.06 -9.47
C GLU A 153 -15.50 12.72 -10.34
N PHE A 154 -15.46 11.55 -10.97
CA PHE A 154 -14.32 11.09 -11.77
C PHE A 154 -14.75 10.80 -13.23
N SER A 155 -15.10 9.54 -13.51
CA SER A 155 -15.55 9.12 -14.84
C SER A 155 -16.36 7.82 -14.79
N ASP A 156 -17.07 7.50 -15.88
CA ASP A 156 -17.76 6.22 -16.05
C ASP A 156 -16.76 5.05 -16.04
N GLU A 157 -15.60 5.21 -16.66
CA GLU A 157 -14.54 4.19 -16.69
C GLU A 157 -14.03 3.88 -15.29
N MET A 158 -13.74 4.91 -14.50
CA MET A 158 -13.31 4.76 -13.10
C MET A 158 -14.34 4.00 -12.27
N ALA A 159 -15.61 4.38 -12.42
CA ALA A 159 -16.69 3.71 -11.70
C ALA A 159 -16.84 2.24 -12.11
N GLN A 160 -16.63 1.90 -13.39
CA GLN A 160 -16.63 0.51 -13.86
C GLN A 160 -15.49 -0.29 -13.24
N ILE A 161 -14.28 0.25 -13.14
CA ILE A 161 -13.14 -0.41 -12.50
C ILE A 161 -13.45 -0.69 -11.02
N ILE A 162 -13.90 0.33 -10.26
CA ILE A 162 -14.23 0.16 -8.83
C ILE A 162 -15.37 -0.85 -8.64
N GLN A 163 -16.40 -0.81 -9.49
CA GLN A 163 -17.51 -1.77 -9.45
C GLN A 163 -17.02 -3.20 -9.77
N GLY A 164 -16.13 -3.36 -10.74
CA GLY A 164 -15.52 -4.64 -11.09
C GLY A 164 -14.72 -5.23 -9.93
N VAL A 165 -13.92 -4.42 -9.24
CA VAL A 165 -13.19 -4.85 -8.03
C VAL A 165 -14.15 -5.26 -6.92
N THR A 166 -15.20 -4.47 -6.68
CA THR A 166 -16.23 -4.78 -5.67
C THR A 166 -16.96 -6.09 -5.99
N GLN A 167 -17.24 -6.36 -7.26
CA GLN A 167 -17.83 -7.64 -7.69
C GLN A 167 -16.86 -8.81 -7.43
N LEU A 168 -15.59 -8.67 -7.80
CA LEU A 168 -14.56 -9.68 -7.54
C LEU A 168 -14.40 -10.00 -6.05
N ASN A 169 -14.60 -9.02 -5.16
CA ASN A 169 -14.53 -9.22 -3.71
C ASN A 169 -15.67 -10.08 -3.16
N LYS A 170 -16.80 -10.13 -3.86
CA LYS A 170 -18.00 -10.91 -3.47
C LYS A 170 -18.01 -12.34 -4.03
N ILE A 171 -17.14 -12.64 -5.01
CA ILE A 171 -17.09 -13.94 -5.67
C ILE A 171 -16.32 -14.93 -4.79
N LYS A 172 -16.82 -16.19 -4.72
CA LYS A 172 -16.09 -17.26 -4.05
C LYS A 172 -14.80 -17.58 -4.80
N LEU A 173 -13.78 -18.02 -4.07
CA LEU A 173 -12.47 -18.30 -4.63
C LEU A 173 -12.51 -19.34 -5.79
N GLU A 174 -13.42 -20.29 -5.70
CA GLU A 174 -13.64 -21.35 -6.70
C GLU A 174 -14.02 -20.78 -8.07
N ASP A 175 -14.90 -19.77 -8.06
CA ASP A 175 -15.43 -19.13 -9.28
C ASP A 175 -14.55 -17.98 -9.77
N LEU A 176 -13.68 -17.47 -8.91
CA LEU A 176 -12.86 -16.29 -9.17
C LEU A 176 -11.88 -16.52 -10.35
N ARG A 177 -11.40 -17.77 -10.56
CA ARG A 177 -10.50 -18.10 -11.69
C ARG A 177 -11.13 -17.84 -13.06
N GLU A 178 -12.40 -18.18 -13.20
CA GLU A 178 -13.12 -17.97 -14.45
C GLU A 178 -13.54 -16.51 -14.62
N GLU A 179 -13.91 -15.87 -13.53
CA GLU A 179 -14.38 -14.50 -13.58
C GLU A 179 -13.24 -13.48 -13.78
N VAL A 180 -12.06 -13.67 -13.16
CA VAL A 180 -10.87 -12.82 -13.36
C VAL A 180 -10.46 -12.73 -14.84
N VAL A 181 -10.68 -13.79 -15.61
CA VAL A 181 -10.33 -13.77 -17.05
C VAL A 181 -11.23 -12.83 -17.87
N LYS A 182 -12.42 -12.54 -17.37
CA LYS A 182 -13.42 -11.68 -18.04
C LYS A 182 -13.32 -10.22 -17.61
N GLN A 183 -12.55 -9.94 -16.54
CA GLN A 183 -12.45 -8.61 -15.96
C GLN A 183 -11.39 -7.74 -16.65
N ASP A 184 -11.56 -6.45 -16.52
CA ASP A 184 -10.55 -5.46 -16.91
C ASP A 184 -9.22 -5.69 -16.19
N ILE A 185 -8.11 -5.47 -16.88
CA ILE A 185 -6.76 -5.65 -16.33
C ILE A 185 -6.55 -4.83 -15.05
N ASN A 186 -7.11 -3.63 -14.97
CA ASN A 186 -6.99 -2.77 -13.81
C ASN A 186 -7.62 -3.42 -12.57
N CYS A 187 -8.78 -4.10 -12.72
CA CYS A 187 -9.39 -4.85 -11.62
C CYS A 187 -8.46 -5.95 -11.09
N ILE A 188 -7.78 -6.65 -12.00
CA ILE A 188 -6.84 -7.72 -11.65
C ILE A 188 -5.61 -7.14 -10.92
N LEU A 189 -5.05 -6.04 -11.41
CA LEU A 189 -3.91 -5.37 -10.79
C LEU A 189 -4.25 -4.91 -9.37
N ILE A 190 -5.40 -4.30 -9.16
CA ILE A 190 -5.88 -3.86 -7.84
C ILE A 190 -6.03 -5.07 -6.90
N LYS A 191 -6.62 -6.17 -7.36
CA LYS A 191 -6.76 -7.40 -6.55
C LYS A 191 -5.42 -8.02 -6.16
N LEU A 192 -4.42 -7.97 -7.05
CA LEU A 192 -3.06 -8.45 -6.76
C LEU A 192 -2.36 -7.53 -5.76
N ALA A 193 -2.49 -6.21 -5.90
CA ALA A 193 -1.93 -5.23 -4.97
C ALA A 193 -2.58 -5.32 -3.58
N ASP A 194 -3.91 -5.47 -3.52
CA ASP A 194 -4.66 -5.73 -2.28
C ASP A 194 -4.18 -7.01 -1.60
N ARG A 195 -4.09 -8.14 -2.35
CA ARG A 195 -3.57 -9.40 -1.80
C ARG A 195 -2.15 -9.24 -1.28
N LEU A 196 -1.28 -8.56 -2.00
CA LEU A 196 0.10 -8.36 -1.58
C LEU A 196 0.17 -7.56 -0.27
N HIS A 197 -0.59 -6.46 -0.15
CA HIS A 197 -0.64 -5.70 1.10
C HIS A 197 -1.21 -6.54 2.24
N ASN A 198 -2.26 -7.31 2.01
CA ASN A 198 -2.84 -8.21 3.00
C ASN A 198 -1.83 -9.28 3.45
N MET A 199 -1.01 -9.83 2.54
CA MET A 199 0.06 -10.77 2.89
C MET A 199 1.20 -10.11 3.67
N ARG A 200 1.57 -8.87 3.38
CA ARG A 200 2.56 -8.10 4.17
C ARG A 200 2.11 -7.85 5.62
N THR A 201 0.80 -7.81 5.85
CA THR A 201 0.19 -7.56 7.17
C THR A 201 -0.47 -8.79 7.80
N ILE A 202 -0.29 -9.97 7.20
CA ILE A 202 -1.00 -11.20 7.58
C ILE A 202 -0.75 -11.64 9.04
N LYS A 203 0.42 -11.28 9.61
CA LYS A 203 0.81 -11.59 10.99
C LYS A 203 -0.19 -11.13 12.07
N TYR A 204 -1.07 -10.19 11.75
CA TYR A 204 -2.12 -9.69 12.65
C TYR A 204 -3.44 -10.47 12.55
N MET A 205 -3.50 -11.52 11.74
CA MET A 205 -4.66 -12.39 11.61
C MET A 205 -4.61 -13.55 12.62
N GLU A 206 -5.77 -14.17 12.86
CA GLU A 206 -5.88 -15.39 13.66
C GLU A 206 -5.14 -16.55 12.98
N SER A 207 -4.51 -17.44 13.77
CA SER A 207 -3.64 -18.52 13.29
C SER A 207 -4.29 -19.41 12.21
N ASP A 208 -5.55 -19.78 12.41
CA ASP A 208 -6.26 -20.68 11.49
C ASP A 208 -6.48 -20.04 10.11
N LYS A 209 -6.72 -18.71 10.09
CA LYS A 209 -6.88 -17.94 8.86
C LYS A 209 -5.57 -17.66 8.15
N LEU A 210 -4.44 -17.63 8.86
CA LEU A 210 -3.12 -17.42 8.26
C LEU A 210 -2.81 -18.48 7.21
N LYS A 211 -2.94 -19.75 7.58
CA LYS A 211 -2.65 -20.89 6.70
C LYS A 211 -3.59 -20.94 5.50
N GLU A 212 -4.89 -20.68 5.72
CA GLU A 212 -5.87 -20.61 4.64
C GLU A 212 -5.51 -19.51 3.63
N LYS A 213 -5.20 -18.29 4.12
CA LYS A 213 -4.85 -17.17 3.25
C LYS A 213 -3.52 -17.37 2.53
N ALA A 214 -2.54 -18.02 3.15
CA ALA A 214 -1.28 -18.39 2.52
C ALA A 214 -1.54 -19.39 1.38
N LYS A 215 -2.36 -20.43 1.63
CA LYS A 215 -2.74 -21.42 0.62
C LYS A 215 -3.48 -20.79 -0.56
N GLU A 216 -4.50 -19.95 -0.31
CA GLU A 216 -5.19 -19.18 -1.35
C GLU A 216 -4.21 -18.36 -2.20
N THR A 217 -3.20 -17.76 -1.57
CA THR A 217 -2.22 -16.92 -2.27
C THR A 217 -1.40 -17.74 -3.26
N ILE A 218 -0.87 -18.90 -2.85
CA ILE A 218 -0.09 -19.78 -3.72
C ILE A 218 -0.96 -20.41 -4.82
N GLU A 219 -2.14 -20.93 -4.46
CA GLU A 219 -2.97 -21.71 -5.38
C GLU A 219 -3.71 -20.83 -6.38
N PHE A 220 -3.92 -19.56 -6.06
CA PHE A 220 -4.78 -18.69 -6.83
C PHE A 220 -4.10 -17.40 -7.31
N PHE A 221 -3.61 -16.55 -6.41
CA PHE A 221 -3.10 -15.22 -6.77
C PHE A 221 -1.73 -15.26 -7.46
N SER A 222 -0.85 -16.16 -7.05
CA SER A 222 0.47 -16.33 -7.67
C SER A 222 0.36 -16.78 -9.13
N PRO A 223 -0.49 -17.77 -9.52
CA PRO A 223 -0.75 -18.09 -10.92
C PRO A 223 -1.33 -16.91 -11.73
N ILE A 224 -2.22 -16.10 -11.14
CA ILE A 224 -2.74 -14.90 -11.81
C ILE A 224 -1.62 -13.90 -12.09
N ALA A 225 -0.79 -13.59 -11.07
CA ALA A 225 0.35 -12.70 -11.25
C ALA A 225 1.32 -13.19 -12.35
N THR A 226 1.52 -14.51 -12.45
CA THR A 226 2.30 -15.12 -13.53
C THR A 226 1.64 -14.88 -14.90
N ARG A 227 0.31 -15.06 -14.99
CA ARG A 227 -0.43 -14.92 -16.24
C ARG A 227 -0.43 -13.49 -16.77
N VAL A 228 -0.51 -12.50 -15.89
CA VAL A 228 -0.43 -11.07 -16.26
C VAL A 228 1.01 -10.56 -16.38
N GLY A 229 2.02 -11.42 -16.17
CA GLY A 229 3.43 -11.11 -16.40
C GLY A 229 4.10 -10.31 -15.29
N ILE A 230 3.50 -10.20 -14.09
CA ILE A 230 4.02 -9.39 -12.99
C ILE A 230 4.89 -10.25 -12.05
N SER A 231 6.06 -10.63 -12.54
CA SER A 231 6.97 -11.54 -11.82
C SER A 231 7.39 -11.05 -10.45
N LYS A 232 7.55 -9.74 -10.25
CA LYS A 232 7.94 -9.14 -8.96
C LYS A 232 6.87 -9.40 -7.89
N ILE A 233 5.60 -9.15 -8.22
CA ILE A 233 4.46 -9.40 -7.31
C ILE A 233 4.33 -10.90 -7.03
N LYS A 234 4.42 -11.74 -8.07
CA LYS A 234 4.38 -13.19 -7.94
C LYS A 234 5.41 -13.70 -6.95
N THR A 235 6.67 -13.29 -7.10
CA THR A 235 7.77 -13.74 -6.23
C THR A 235 7.54 -13.31 -4.79
N GLU A 236 7.14 -12.06 -4.55
CA GLU A 236 6.88 -11.57 -3.20
C GLU A 236 5.65 -12.26 -2.54
N LEU A 237 4.58 -12.51 -3.31
CA LEU A 237 3.43 -13.28 -2.82
C LEU A 237 3.83 -14.69 -2.40
N ASP A 238 4.65 -15.37 -3.20
CA ASP A 238 5.14 -16.71 -2.87
C ASP A 238 6.02 -16.70 -1.61
N ASP A 239 6.98 -15.77 -1.54
CA ASP A 239 7.90 -15.65 -0.40
C ASP A 239 7.16 -15.38 0.90
N LEU A 240 6.13 -14.53 0.86
CA LEU A 240 5.31 -14.23 2.03
C LEU A 240 4.41 -15.41 2.42
N ALA A 241 3.79 -16.08 1.44
CA ALA A 241 2.86 -17.17 1.71
C ALA A 241 3.57 -18.43 2.23
N LEU A 242 4.75 -18.77 1.69
CA LEU A 242 5.54 -19.93 2.11
C LEU A 242 5.98 -19.88 3.59
N GLN A 243 6.00 -18.69 4.22
CA GLN A 243 6.31 -18.55 5.63
C GLN A 243 5.21 -19.11 6.55
N TYR A 244 4.01 -19.35 6.03
CA TYR A 244 2.82 -19.75 6.80
C TYR A 244 2.24 -21.11 6.36
N LEU A 245 2.88 -21.79 5.41
CA LEU A 245 2.51 -23.14 4.95
C LEU A 245 3.37 -24.20 5.60
#